data_8fdafe0f96d11203e96da43a4f068b38
#
_entry.id   8fdafe0f96d11203e96da43a4f068b38
#
_cell.length_a   1.000
_cell.length_b   1.000
_cell.length_c   1.000
_cell.angle_alpha   90.00
_cell.angle_beta   90.00
_cell.angle_gamma   90.00
#
_symmetry.space_group_name_H-M   'P 1'
#
loop_
_entity.id
_entity.type
_entity.pdbx_description
1 polymer ?
#
loop_
_entity_poly.entity_id
_entity_poly.type
_entity_poly.pdbx_seq_one_letter_code
_entity_poly.pdbx_strand_id
1 'polypeptide(L)'
;ANAFDAPTVEHLVDGVTKVVLDTKSLQYQNAADWVGVLFAVQAIGSVLWAICIPMFKDRRRVYSLSLVLGGIGFISTYFIHDPYMLFISFLLIGCAWAAMLALPFTILTNALSGGHMGTYLGLFNGTICIPQIIAAALGGTILALFTPQGGLPPEINMLVLAGIMLIIGAACVYLIKENQGEKSK
;
A
#
# COMPACT_ATOMS: atom_id res chain seq x y z
N ALA A 1 -7.21 -16.13 4.32
CA ALA A 1 -8.21 -17.08 4.82
C ALA A 1 -8.15 -18.39 4.02
N ASN A 2 -8.09 -18.35 2.70
CA ASN A 2 -8.10 -19.58 1.86
C ASN A 2 -6.89 -20.50 2.11
N ALA A 3 -5.72 -19.96 2.48
CA ALA A 3 -4.53 -20.76 2.78
C ALA A 3 -4.60 -21.47 4.16
N PHE A 4 -5.56 -21.11 4.99
CA PHE A 4 -5.76 -21.66 6.34
C PHE A 4 -7.13 -22.37 6.49
N ASP A 5 -7.88 -22.54 5.40
CA ASP A 5 -9.20 -23.19 5.38
C ASP A 5 -10.15 -22.69 6.47
N ALA A 6 -10.18 -21.36 6.67
CA ALA A 6 -11.01 -20.74 7.69
C ALA A 6 -12.49 -20.97 7.39
N PRO A 7 -13.27 -21.51 8.35
CA PRO A 7 -14.68 -21.82 8.14
C PRO A 7 -15.52 -20.56 7.95
N THR A 8 -16.61 -20.71 7.22
CA THR A 8 -17.59 -19.65 7.00
C THR A 8 -18.83 -19.90 7.83
N VAL A 9 -19.50 -18.85 8.28
CA VAL A 9 -20.80 -18.87 8.95
C VAL A 9 -21.78 -18.00 8.18
N GLU A 10 -23.04 -18.42 8.21
CA GLU A 10 -24.13 -17.66 7.60
C GLU A 10 -24.74 -16.71 8.63
N HIS A 11 -24.74 -15.41 8.31
CA HIS A 11 -25.43 -14.39 9.11
C HIS A 11 -26.58 -13.80 8.32
N LEU A 12 -27.75 -13.75 8.95
CA LEU A 12 -28.92 -13.07 8.40
C LEU A 12 -28.81 -11.57 8.76
N VAL A 13 -28.57 -10.73 7.74
CA VAL A 13 -28.51 -9.27 7.89
C VAL A 13 -29.57 -8.68 6.95
N ASP A 14 -30.51 -7.94 7.48
CA ASP A 14 -31.62 -7.29 6.73
C ASP A 14 -32.40 -8.25 5.81
N GLY A 15 -32.62 -9.47 6.25
CA GLY A 15 -33.37 -10.50 5.48
C GLY A 15 -32.57 -11.15 4.34
N VAL A 16 -31.27 -10.82 4.20
CA VAL A 16 -30.37 -11.46 3.25
C VAL A 16 -29.35 -12.31 3.99
N THR A 17 -29.21 -13.56 3.59
CA THR A 17 -28.17 -14.45 4.13
C THR A 17 -26.83 -14.04 3.56
N LYS A 18 -25.94 -13.56 4.42
CA LYS A 18 -24.55 -13.23 4.06
C LYS A 18 -23.61 -14.28 4.62
N VAL A 19 -22.75 -14.81 3.78
CA VAL A 19 -21.66 -15.70 4.18
C VAL A 19 -20.51 -14.83 4.67
N VAL A 20 -20.05 -15.06 5.89
CA VAL A 20 -18.92 -14.36 6.50
C VAL A 20 -17.94 -15.39 7.09
N LEU A 21 -16.69 -15.00 7.23
CA LEU A 21 -15.68 -15.83 7.89
C LEU A 21 -15.97 -15.93 9.39
N ASP A 22 -15.81 -17.13 9.96
CA ASP A 22 -15.90 -17.33 11.41
C ASP A 22 -14.64 -16.76 12.08
N THR A 23 -14.76 -15.53 12.61
CA THR A 23 -13.66 -14.83 13.28
C THR A 23 -13.22 -15.47 14.60
N LYS A 24 -14.03 -16.39 15.16
CA LYS A 24 -13.71 -17.11 16.40
C LYS A 24 -13.00 -18.44 16.15
N SER A 25 -12.95 -18.89 14.91
CA SER A 25 -12.26 -20.12 14.54
C SER A 25 -10.74 -20.00 14.75
N LEU A 26 -10.11 -21.08 15.18
CA LEU A 26 -8.66 -21.14 15.35
C LEU A 26 -7.94 -20.88 14.02
N GLN A 27 -8.48 -21.33 12.92
CA GLN A 27 -7.95 -21.13 11.57
C GLN A 27 -7.93 -19.64 11.19
N TYR A 28 -8.99 -18.91 11.52
CA TYR A 28 -9.03 -17.46 11.29
C TYR A 28 -8.01 -16.73 12.15
N GLN A 29 -7.90 -17.11 13.43
CA GLN A 29 -6.91 -16.49 14.35
C GLN A 29 -5.48 -16.77 13.88
N ASN A 30 -5.16 -17.99 13.47
CA ASN A 30 -3.85 -18.31 12.90
C ASN A 30 -3.56 -17.50 11.62
N ALA A 31 -4.56 -17.29 10.76
CA ALA A 31 -4.41 -16.43 9.59
C ALA A 31 -4.14 -14.98 9.97
N ALA A 32 -4.81 -14.47 11.02
CA ALA A 32 -4.62 -13.11 11.52
C ALA A 32 -3.20 -12.92 12.13
N ASP A 33 -2.73 -13.90 12.90
CA ASP A 33 -1.36 -13.90 13.44
C ASP A 33 -0.31 -13.89 12.31
N TRP A 34 -0.56 -14.69 11.26
CA TRP A 34 0.31 -14.72 10.09
C TRP A 34 0.36 -13.37 9.36
N VAL A 35 -0.76 -12.66 9.27
CA VAL A 35 -0.78 -11.29 8.74
C VAL A 35 0.11 -10.37 9.56
N GLY A 36 0.10 -10.50 10.89
CA GLY A 36 1.01 -9.76 11.77
C GLY A 36 2.49 -10.01 11.44
N VAL A 37 2.86 -11.27 11.19
CA VAL A 37 4.24 -11.64 10.76
C VAL A 37 4.57 -11.01 9.40
N LEU A 38 3.64 -11.00 8.44
CA LEU A 38 3.84 -10.38 7.14
C LEU A 38 4.08 -8.87 7.27
N PHE A 39 3.34 -8.17 8.13
CA PHE A 39 3.59 -6.75 8.41
C PHE A 39 4.95 -6.51 9.08
N ALA A 40 5.42 -7.41 9.93
CA ALA A 40 6.76 -7.33 10.48
C ALA A 40 7.84 -7.46 9.38
N VAL A 41 7.67 -8.38 8.43
CA VAL A 41 8.56 -8.52 7.26
C VAL A 41 8.52 -7.25 6.40
N GLN A 42 7.34 -6.67 6.17
CA GLN A 42 7.19 -5.39 5.48
C GLN A 42 7.96 -4.28 6.18
N ALA A 43 7.87 -4.20 7.51
CA ALA A 43 8.60 -3.19 8.29
C ALA A 43 10.12 -3.36 8.14
N ILE A 44 10.62 -4.59 8.19
CA ILE A 44 12.04 -4.89 7.93
C ILE A 44 12.44 -4.43 6.51
N GLY A 45 11.65 -4.77 5.50
CA GLY A 45 11.87 -4.31 4.12
C GLY A 45 11.91 -2.79 4.01
N SER A 46 11.02 -2.09 4.72
CA SER A 46 10.99 -0.62 4.77
C SER A 46 12.26 -0.04 5.36
N VAL A 47 12.76 -0.59 6.46
CA VAL A 47 14.00 -0.12 7.11
C VAL A 47 15.20 -0.35 6.20
N LEU A 48 15.33 -1.54 5.63
CA LEU A 48 16.43 -1.86 4.70
C LEU A 48 16.44 -0.92 3.50
N TRP A 49 15.26 -0.69 2.91
CA TRP A 49 15.14 0.21 1.76
C TRP A 49 15.42 1.67 2.13
N ALA A 50 14.98 2.12 3.30
CA ALA A 50 15.25 3.47 3.79
C ALA A 50 16.76 3.75 3.92
N ILE A 51 17.55 2.76 4.29
CA ILE A 51 19.02 2.84 4.33
C ILE A 51 19.60 2.92 2.90
N CYS A 52 18.99 2.26 1.93
CA CYS A 52 19.45 2.27 0.55
C CYS A 52 19.09 3.56 -0.20
N ILE A 53 17.95 4.20 0.11
CA ILE A 53 17.45 5.41 -0.59
C ILE A 53 18.53 6.51 -0.72
N PRO A 54 19.29 6.89 0.34
CA PRO A 54 20.31 7.94 0.25
C PRO A 54 21.49 7.62 -0.68
N MET A 55 21.71 6.34 -1.00
CA MET A 55 22.80 5.92 -1.88
C MET A 55 22.56 6.30 -3.35
N PHE A 56 21.32 6.60 -3.71
CA PHE A 56 20.94 6.97 -5.06
C PHE A 56 20.95 8.49 -5.24
N LYS A 57 21.55 8.96 -6.33
CA LYS A 57 21.65 10.40 -6.63
C LYS A 57 20.32 10.99 -7.15
N ASP A 58 19.52 10.19 -7.85
CA ASP A 58 18.29 10.62 -8.51
C ASP A 58 17.08 10.17 -7.70
N ARG A 59 16.57 11.07 -6.84
CA ARG A 59 15.43 10.79 -5.94
C ARG A 59 14.15 10.43 -6.69
N ARG A 60 13.93 11.05 -7.82
CA ARG A 60 12.74 10.79 -8.66
C ARG A 60 12.75 9.37 -9.21
N ARG A 61 13.91 8.89 -9.72
CA ARG A 61 14.02 7.52 -10.22
C ARG A 61 13.85 6.50 -9.11
N VAL A 62 14.45 6.74 -7.95
CA VAL A 62 14.29 5.85 -6.79
C VAL A 62 12.85 5.80 -6.32
N TYR A 63 12.16 6.94 -6.32
CA TYR A 63 10.76 7.00 -5.95
C TYR A 63 9.89 6.17 -6.91
N SER A 64 10.02 6.40 -8.22
CA SER A 64 9.32 5.62 -9.22
C SER A 64 9.64 4.12 -9.13
N LEU A 65 10.91 3.75 -9.00
CA LEU A 65 11.33 2.35 -8.83
C LEU A 65 10.68 1.70 -7.59
N SER A 66 10.69 2.41 -6.47
CA SER A 66 10.08 1.92 -5.22
C SER A 66 8.58 1.66 -5.38
N LEU A 67 7.87 2.56 -6.05
CA LEU A 67 6.43 2.39 -6.31
C LEU A 67 6.17 1.19 -7.24
N VAL A 68 7.00 0.97 -8.25
CA VAL A 68 6.92 -0.21 -9.14
C VAL A 68 7.15 -1.49 -8.34
N LEU A 69 8.19 -1.53 -7.49
CA LEU A 69 8.47 -2.70 -6.64
C LEU A 69 7.29 -3.02 -5.73
N GLY A 70 6.71 -2.01 -5.07
CA GLY A 70 5.52 -2.20 -4.24
C GLY A 70 4.30 -2.63 -5.03
N GLY A 71 4.09 -2.06 -6.22
CA GLY A 71 3.01 -2.45 -7.14
C GLY A 71 3.12 -3.92 -7.55
N ILE A 72 4.32 -4.38 -7.92
CA ILE A 72 4.60 -5.79 -8.20
C ILE A 72 4.36 -6.63 -6.94
N GLY A 73 4.80 -6.17 -5.76
CA GLY A 73 4.55 -6.83 -4.49
C GLY A 73 3.06 -7.06 -4.23
N PHE A 74 2.22 -6.03 -4.40
CA PHE A 74 0.77 -6.16 -4.24
C PHE A 74 0.14 -7.08 -5.28
N ILE A 75 0.50 -6.97 -6.56
CA ILE A 75 -0.05 -7.81 -7.63
C ILE A 75 0.38 -9.26 -7.45
N SER A 76 1.61 -9.51 -7.00
CA SER A 76 2.12 -10.88 -6.80
C SER A 76 1.34 -11.65 -5.73
N THR A 77 0.71 -10.97 -4.76
CA THR A 77 -0.13 -11.64 -3.75
C THR A 77 -1.31 -12.39 -4.36
N TYR A 78 -1.77 -11.99 -5.54
CA TYR A 78 -2.85 -12.69 -6.25
C TYR A 78 -2.42 -14.08 -6.75
N PHE A 79 -1.17 -14.22 -7.16
CA PHE A 79 -0.64 -15.46 -7.75
C PHE A 79 -0.03 -16.40 -6.69
N ILE A 80 0.32 -15.87 -5.53
CA ILE A 80 1.00 -16.60 -4.48
C ILE A 80 -0.02 -17.16 -3.48
N HIS A 81 -0.06 -18.50 -3.39
CA HIS A 81 -0.94 -19.23 -2.47
C HIS A 81 -0.18 -19.75 -1.25
N ASP A 82 1.16 -19.86 -1.36
CA ASP A 82 2.01 -20.30 -0.26
C ASP A 82 2.28 -19.14 0.72
N PRO A 83 1.95 -19.29 2.01
CA PRO A 83 2.19 -18.26 3.03
C PRO A 83 3.65 -17.78 3.12
N TYR A 84 4.62 -18.66 2.91
CA TYR A 84 6.04 -18.31 3.00
C TYR A 84 6.51 -17.46 1.80
N MET A 85 5.98 -17.70 0.62
CA MET A 85 6.30 -16.90 -0.57
C MET A 85 5.77 -15.47 -0.46
N LEU A 86 4.75 -15.21 0.37
CA LEU A 86 4.25 -13.87 0.64
C LEU A 86 5.28 -12.97 1.33
N PHE A 87 6.30 -13.53 1.98
CA PHE A 87 7.39 -12.73 2.56
C PHE A 87 8.09 -11.87 1.51
N ILE A 88 8.32 -12.41 0.31
CA ILE A 88 8.95 -11.67 -0.79
C ILE A 88 8.03 -10.51 -1.23
N SER A 89 6.73 -10.77 -1.38
CA SER A 89 5.75 -9.75 -1.74
C SER A 89 5.71 -8.61 -0.72
N PHE A 90 5.65 -8.94 0.57
CA PHE A 90 5.60 -7.94 1.63
C PHE A 90 6.92 -7.18 1.81
N LEU A 91 8.06 -7.81 1.53
CA LEU A 91 9.34 -7.11 1.50
C LEU A 91 9.35 -6.04 0.39
N LEU A 92 8.85 -6.35 -0.81
CA LEU A 92 8.72 -5.40 -1.91
C LEU A 92 7.74 -4.27 -1.60
N ILE A 93 6.61 -4.57 -0.94
CA ILE A 93 5.65 -3.58 -0.46
C ILE A 93 6.33 -2.64 0.55
N GLY A 94 7.21 -3.17 1.40
CA GLY A 94 8.01 -2.40 2.34
C GLY A 94 8.87 -1.34 1.66
N CYS A 95 9.46 -1.64 0.51
CA CYS A 95 10.24 -0.68 -0.27
C CYS A 95 9.40 0.53 -0.71
N ALA A 96 8.19 0.29 -1.21
CA ALA A 96 7.27 1.38 -1.58
C ALA A 96 6.84 2.19 -0.36
N TRP A 97 6.55 1.53 0.75
CA TRP A 97 6.14 2.20 1.99
C TRP A 97 7.18 3.19 2.49
N ALA A 98 8.45 2.77 2.56
CA ALA A 98 9.57 3.65 2.94
C ALA A 98 9.69 4.85 2.01
N ALA A 99 9.61 4.62 0.70
CA ALA A 99 9.74 5.68 -0.30
C ALA A 99 8.57 6.67 -0.27
N MET A 100 7.33 6.20 -0.10
CA MET A 100 6.13 7.06 -0.01
C MET A 100 6.16 7.98 1.21
N LEU A 101 6.77 7.57 2.30
CA LEU A 101 6.89 8.42 3.49
C LEU A 101 8.04 9.43 3.37
N ALA A 102 9.19 9.03 2.84
CA ALA A 102 10.40 9.83 2.88
C ALA A 102 10.57 10.76 1.66
N LEU A 103 10.34 10.27 0.45
CA LEU A 103 10.74 10.96 -0.77
C LEU A 103 9.86 12.16 -1.13
N PRO A 104 8.52 12.10 -1.06
CA PRO A 104 7.69 13.27 -1.37
C PRO A 104 7.96 14.44 -0.43
N PHE A 105 8.13 14.15 0.86
CA PHE A 105 8.50 15.15 1.86
C PHE A 105 9.86 15.79 1.55
N THR A 106 10.84 14.98 1.19
CA THR A 106 12.19 15.46 0.85
C THR A 106 12.19 16.28 -0.44
N ILE A 107 11.44 15.87 -1.47
CA ILE A 107 11.32 16.61 -2.73
C ILE A 107 10.68 17.98 -2.46
N LEU A 108 9.60 18.01 -1.66
CA LEU A 108 8.92 19.23 -1.30
C LEU A 108 9.82 20.18 -0.54
N THR A 109 10.47 19.73 0.54
CA THR A 109 11.31 20.57 1.39
C THR A 109 12.53 21.16 0.64
N ASN A 110 13.05 20.42 -0.34
CA ASN A 110 14.14 20.93 -1.20
C ASN A 110 13.65 21.94 -2.26
N ALA A 111 12.38 21.89 -2.64
CA ALA A 111 11.80 22.84 -3.59
C ALA A 111 11.38 24.17 -2.94
N LEU A 112 11.22 24.18 -1.62
CA LEU A 112 10.75 25.33 -0.86
C LEU A 112 11.91 26.10 -0.27
N SER A 113 12.11 27.34 -0.72
CA SER A 113 13.00 28.33 -0.11
C SER A 113 12.16 29.49 0.41
N GLY A 114 12.09 29.69 1.73
CA GLY A 114 11.48 30.93 2.29
C GLY A 114 10.53 30.74 3.46
N GLY A 115 9.98 31.86 3.95
CA GLY A 115 9.33 32.00 5.26
C GLY A 115 7.96 31.38 5.48
N HIS A 116 7.38 30.62 4.54
CA HIS A 116 6.05 30.03 4.66
C HIS A 116 6.06 28.49 4.69
N MET A 117 7.14 27.87 5.17
CA MET A 117 7.34 26.42 5.22
C MET A 117 6.16 25.68 5.88
N GLY A 118 5.63 26.22 6.99
CA GLY A 118 4.52 25.60 7.71
C GLY A 118 3.23 25.50 6.87
N THR A 119 2.91 26.54 6.10
CA THR A 119 1.74 26.55 5.22
C THR A 119 1.87 25.50 4.11
N TYR A 120 3.04 25.39 3.50
CA TYR A 120 3.27 24.42 2.44
C TYR A 120 3.25 22.98 2.97
N LEU A 121 3.79 22.73 4.16
CA LEU A 121 3.72 21.43 4.82
C LEU A 121 2.27 21.06 5.20
N GLY A 122 1.49 22.03 5.66
CA GLY A 122 0.06 21.83 5.93
C GLY A 122 -0.72 21.46 4.66
N LEU A 123 -0.49 22.16 3.56
CA LEU A 123 -1.08 21.86 2.27
C LEU A 123 -0.67 20.47 1.77
N PHE A 124 0.61 20.12 1.92
CA PHE A 124 1.13 18.80 1.56
C PHE A 124 0.44 17.68 2.35
N ASN A 125 0.27 17.84 3.67
CA ASN A 125 -0.50 16.89 4.46
C ASN A 125 -1.95 16.76 3.96
N GLY A 126 -2.57 17.83 3.52
CA GLY A 126 -3.88 17.81 2.87
C GLY A 126 -3.90 16.91 1.63
N THR A 127 -2.86 16.95 0.80
CA THR A 127 -2.76 16.09 -0.40
C THR A 127 -2.60 14.61 -0.07
N ILE A 128 -2.20 14.28 1.13
CA ILE A 128 -2.14 12.89 1.64
C ILE A 128 -3.49 12.49 2.27
N CYS A 129 -4.00 13.31 3.17
CA CYS A 129 -5.20 12.99 3.96
C CYS A 129 -6.48 12.95 3.10
N ILE A 130 -6.65 13.87 2.15
CA ILE A 130 -7.87 13.93 1.32
C ILE A 130 -8.07 12.64 0.51
N PRO A 131 -7.09 12.12 -0.26
CA PRO A 131 -7.24 10.85 -0.95
C PRO A 131 -7.48 9.66 0.00
N GLN A 132 -6.90 9.67 1.19
CA GLN A 132 -7.11 8.61 2.18
C GLN A 132 -8.55 8.60 2.70
N ILE A 133 -9.12 9.77 2.97
CA ILE A 133 -10.53 9.91 3.39
C ILE A 133 -11.45 9.42 2.27
N ILE A 134 -11.20 9.84 1.03
CA ILE A 134 -11.96 9.40 -0.13
C ILE A 134 -11.85 7.88 -0.31
N ALA A 135 -10.65 7.33 -0.22
CA ALA A 135 -10.42 5.89 -0.34
C ALA A 135 -11.12 5.10 0.78
N ALA A 136 -11.11 5.60 2.02
CA ALA A 136 -11.82 4.99 3.14
C ALA A 136 -13.34 5.02 2.94
N ALA A 137 -13.89 6.13 2.45
CA ALA A 137 -15.33 6.26 2.19
C ALA A 137 -15.79 5.38 1.01
N LEU A 138 -14.99 5.28 -0.05
CA LEU A 138 -15.33 4.52 -1.25
C LEU A 138 -14.93 3.05 -1.18
N GLY A 139 -14.00 2.68 -0.30
CA GLY A 139 -13.42 1.34 -0.24
C GLY A 139 -14.46 0.24 -0.06
N GLY A 140 -15.40 0.44 0.85
CA GLY A 140 -16.52 -0.50 1.06
C GLY A 140 -17.41 -0.64 -0.19
N THR A 141 -17.71 0.47 -0.86
CA THR A 141 -18.52 0.47 -2.09
C THR A 141 -17.79 -0.25 -3.24
N ILE A 142 -16.49 0.01 -3.40
CA ILE A 142 -15.68 -0.65 -4.42
C ILE A 142 -15.59 -2.15 -4.14
N LEU A 143 -15.38 -2.53 -2.88
CA LEU A 143 -15.36 -3.94 -2.49
C LEU A 143 -16.71 -4.63 -2.77
N ALA A 144 -17.82 -3.95 -2.48
CA ALA A 144 -19.16 -4.45 -2.77
C ALA A 144 -19.41 -4.70 -4.26
N LEU A 145 -18.84 -3.87 -5.16
CA LEU A 145 -18.94 -4.07 -6.61
C LEU A 145 -18.22 -5.35 -7.09
N PHE A 146 -17.19 -5.77 -6.39
CA PHE A 146 -16.46 -7.01 -6.69
C PHE A 146 -17.06 -8.24 -5.97
N THR A 147 -17.98 -8.03 -5.02
CA THR A 147 -18.56 -9.14 -4.23
C THR A 147 -19.73 -9.78 -4.97
N PRO A 148 -19.68 -11.08 -5.27
CA PRO A 148 -20.83 -11.80 -5.82
C PRO A 148 -22.00 -11.78 -4.83
N GLN A 149 -23.23 -11.82 -5.33
CA GLN A 149 -24.41 -11.87 -4.48
C GLN A 149 -24.37 -13.12 -3.58
N GLY A 150 -24.38 -12.90 -2.25
CA GLY A 150 -24.32 -13.97 -1.26
C GLY A 150 -22.94 -14.63 -1.06
N GLY A 151 -21.88 -14.15 -1.73
CA GLY A 151 -20.52 -14.67 -1.60
C GLY A 151 -19.62 -13.87 -0.65
N LEU A 152 -18.44 -14.43 -0.36
CA LEU A 152 -17.38 -13.70 0.36
C LEU A 152 -16.80 -12.57 -0.51
N PRO A 153 -16.52 -11.40 0.08
CA PRO A 153 -15.89 -10.32 -0.65
C PRO A 153 -14.47 -10.73 -1.10
N PRO A 154 -14.13 -10.54 -2.39
CA PRO A 154 -12.80 -10.87 -2.89
C PRO A 154 -11.79 -9.78 -2.52
N GLU A 155 -11.40 -9.73 -1.26
CA GLU A 155 -10.47 -8.73 -0.71
C GLU A 155 -9.14 -8.69 -1.48
N ILE A 156 -8.73 -9.81 -2.07
CA ILE A 156 -7.52 -9.90 -2.90
C ILE A 156 -7.56 -8.95 -4.10
N ASN A 157 -8.75 -8.69 -4.67
CA ASN A 157 -8.90 -7.77 -5.80
C ASN A 157 -8.58 -6.33 -5.40
N MET A 158 -8.80 -5.97 -4.13
CA MET A 158 -8.42 -4.64 -3.60
C MET A 158 -6.90 -4.49 -3.53
N LEU A 159 -6.17 -5.55 -3.20
CA LEU A 159 -4.70 -5.54 -3.21
C LEU A 159 -4.17 -5.39 -4.64
N VAL A 160 -4.76 -6.09 -5.61
CA VAL A 160 -4.39 -5.95 -7.03
C VAL A 160 -4.67 -4.53 -7.52
N LEU A 161 -5.83 -3.97 -7.18
CA LEU A 161 -6.17 -2.58 -7.51
C LEU A 161 -5.16 -1.60 -6.92
N ALA A 162 -4.78 -1.77 -5.65
CA ALA A 162 -3.76 -0.96 -5.01
C ALA A 162 -2.40 -1.06 -5.73
N GLY A 163 -2.01 -2.27 -6.14
CA GLY A 163 -0.80 -2.49 -6.93
C GLY A 163 -0.80 -1.77 -8.27
N ILE A 164 -1.92 -1.82 -9.01
CA ILE A 164 -2.09 -1.10 -10.28
C ILE A 164 -1.99 0.41 -10.05
N MET A 165 -2.64 0.95 -9.01
CA MET A 165 -2.58 2.37 -8.68
C MET A 165 -1.16 2.83 -8.33
N LEU A 166 -0.36 1.98 -7.66
CA LEU A 166 1.05 2.29 -7.39
C LEU A 166 1.88 2.36 -8.67
N ILE A 167 1.65 1.47 -9.65
CA ILE A 167 2.34 1.50 -10.94
C ILE A 167 1.96 2.75 -11.73
N ILE A 168 0.68 3.13 -11.74
CA ILE A 168 0.23 4.39 -12.35
C ILE A 168 0.91 5.58 -11.64
N GLY A 169 0.95 5.57 -10.30
CA GLY A 169 1.66 6.57 -9.52
C GLY A 169 3.14 6.66 -9.87
N ALA A 170 3.81 5.54 -10.09
CA ALA A 170 5.20 5.49 -10.54
C ALA A 170 5.41 6.18 -11.89
N ALA A 171 4.48 6.01 -12.83
CA ALA A 171 4.51 6.71 -14.11
C ALA A 171 4.29 8.23 -13.92
N CYS A 172 3.37 8.62 -13.04
CA CYS A 172 3.11 10.02 -12.74
C CYS A 172 4.30 10.74 -12.09
N VAL A 173 5.16 10.02 -11.36
CA VAL A 173 6.40 10.61 -10.79
C VAL A 173 7.31 11.21 -11.87
N TYR A 174 7.30 10.67 -13.08
CA TYR A 174 8.09 11.23 -14.18
C TYR A 174 7.57 12.59 -14.68
N LEU A 175 6.34 12.96 -14.35
CA LEU A 175 5.78 14.28 -14.68
C LEU A 175 6.31 15.37 -13.72
N ILE A 176 6.87 14.99 -12.57
CA ILE A 176 7.46 15.92 -11.62
C ILE A 176 8.75 16.47 -12.21
N LYS A 177 8.79 17.77 -12.46
CA LYS A 177 10.04 18.47 -12.80
C LYS A 177 10.81 18.72 -11.52
N GLU A 178 11.86 17.94 -11.27
CA GLU A 178 12.82 18.24 -10.23
C GLU A 178 13.73 19.39 -10.74
N ASN A 179 13.54 20.57 -10.18
CA ASN A 179 14.56 21.62 -10.31
C ASN A 179 15.79 21.08 -9.58
N GLN A 180 16.73 20.56 -10.34
CA GLN A 180 18.08 20.34 -9.84
C GLN A 180 18.62 21.72 -9.52
N GLY A 181 18.40 22.14 -8.26
CA GLY A 181 18.95 23.38 -7.75
C GLY A 181 20.40 23.41 -8.17
N GLU A 182 20.69 24.40 -8.95
CA GLU A 182 22.00 24.85 -9.38
C GLU A 182 23.02 24.49 -8.30
N LYS A 183 23.85 23.47 -8.56
CA LYS A 183 25.09 23.28 -7.83
C LYS A 183 25.91 24.52 -8.13
N SER A 184 25.60 25.62 -7.44
CA SER A 184 26.44 26.77 -7.35
C SER A 184 27.77 26.32 -6.81
N LYS A 185 28.75 26.55 -7.61
CA LYS A 185 30.20 26.68 -7.45
C LYS A 185 30.73 26.63 -6.03
#